data_0f1169cba0a8989949480c8e5d2e1884
#
_entry.id   0f1169cba0a8989949480c8e5d2e1884
#
_cell.length_a   1.000
_cell.length_b   1.000
_cell.length_c   1.000
_cell.angle_alpha   90.00
_cell.angle_beta   90.00
_cell.angle_gamma   90.00
#
_symmetry.space_group_name_H-M   'P 1'
#
loop_
_entity.id
_entity.type
_entity.pdbx_description
1 polymer ?
#
loop_
_entity_poly.entity_id
_entity_poly.type
_entity_poly.pdbx_seq_one_letter_code
_entity_poly.pdbx_strand_id
1 'polypeptide(L)'
;MLTNKHSFLFSDGLITVAAFRTSTITRNTMSTTADPRAKLPDTPLADNERLKGQSRHLRGTIAEDLSDGLTGGFNGDNFQLIRFHGMYEQDNRDIRAERNEQKLEGLKNVMIRCRLPGGVITPKQWLGIDEFADSHTLYNSIRLTNRQTFQYHGVLKPDIKAVHQWLNKLGLDTIATAGDVNRNVLCTSNPIESGLHKEAHEWAKKISEHLLPKTRAYAEIWLDGEKVESTENTGNAPLPEAVKSGDAAEPVLGGNYLPRKFKTTVVIPPHNDVDLHANDLNFVAIEENGRLAGFNVLVGGGLSIEHGNHKTYPNTAREFGFIGLDKVLDCAAAVVSVQRDWGNRSDRKNAKTRYTIERVGLDVFVEEVENRMGAKFRPIRPYEFTTRGDRIGWVQGEDKKWHLTLFIENGRITDTPNRPLKMGMREIAKIHKGDFRLTANQNLIVAGVSARDKAKIEALARKYGLISDGVTRQRENSMACVALPTCPLAMAEAERFLPAFIDHVDGLMAKHGLSEEHIVLRVNGCPNGCGRTMLSEVGLVGKAVGRYNLYAGGNREGTRIPRLFKENITEPEILQILDNWIGVWAKGRLKDEGFGDFAVRTGIVKPVLDAPRDFWSE
;
A
#
# COMPACT_ATOMS: atom_id res chain seq x y z
N MET A 1 30.02 72.66 -9.08
CA MET A 1 29.99 72.67 -7.62
C MET A 1 29.50 71.34 -7.16
N LEU A 2 30.33 70.66 -6.40
CA LEU A 2 30.21 69.26 -5.98
C LEU A 2 29.12 69.06 -4.96
N THR A 3 28.33 67.98 -5.07
CA THR A 3 27.61 67.40 -3.94
C THR A 3 27.77 65.89 -3.96
N ASN A 4 28.43 65.39 -2.95
CA ASN A 4 28.56 63.97 -2.59
C ASN A 4 27.20 63.36 -2.26
N LYS A 5 26.91 62.15 -2.81
CA LYS A 5 25.90 61.25 -2.28
C LYS A 5 26.58 59.95 -1.87
N HIS A 6 26.53 59.68 -0.58
CA HIS A 6 26.79 58.34 -0.01
C HIS A 6 25.59 57.44 -0.34
N SER A 7 25.83 56.34 -0.99
CA SER A 7 24.88 55.27 -1.18
C SER A 7 25.26 54.09 -0.26
N PHE A 8 24.38 53.73 0.64
CA PHE A 8 24.45 52.50 1.39
C PHE A 8 24.00 51.33 0.49
N LEU A 9 24.85 50.34 0.33
CA LEU A 9 24.55 49.09 -0.31
C LEU A 9 23.91 48.13 0.73
N PHE A 10 22.63 47.80 0.51
CA PHE A 10 22.01 46.63 1.10
C PHE A 10 22.28 45.44 0.18
N SER A 11 22.89 44.40 0.70
CA SER A 11 23.07 43.14 -0.01
C SER A 11 21.80 42.30 0.13
N ASP A 12 21.00 42.24 -0.93
CA ASP A 12 19.92 41.29 -1.07
C ASP A 12 20.51 39.91 -1.36
N GLY A 13 20.43 39.01 -0.40
CA GLY A 13 20.71 37.59 -0.59
C GLY A 13 19.58 36.91 -1.35
N LEU A 14 19.68 36.84 -2.66
CA LEU A 14 18.83 35.95 -3.48
C LEU A 14 19.13 34.50 -3.12
N ILE A 15 18.15 33.85 -2.51
CA ILE A 15 18.12 32.39 -2.42
C ILE A 15 17.81 31.86 -3.82
N THR A 16 18.83 31.37 -4.48
CA THR A 16 18.71 30.72 -5.79
C THR A 16 18.01 29.36 -5.57
N VAL A 17 16.75 29.28 -5.97
CA VAL A 17 16.09 27.98 -6.20
C VAL A 17 16.88 27.28 -7.29
N ALA A 18 17.53 26.19 -6.94
CA ALA A 18 18.29 25.38 -7.88
C ALA A 18 17.32 24.77 -8.90
N ALA A 19 17.19 25.41 -10.04
CA ALA A 19 16.61 24.80 -11.21
C ALA A 19 17.45 23.57 -11.58
N PHE A 20 16.84 22.39 -11.54
CA PHE A 20 17.44 21.18 -12.07
C PHE A 20 17.79 21.42 -13.54
N ARG A 21 19.09 21.58 -13.80
CA ARG A 21 19.61 21.59 -15.17
C ARG A 21 19.31 20.23 -15.79
N THR A 22 18.53 20.23 -16.84
CA THR A 22 18.50 19.16 -17.82
C THR A 22 19.93 18.97 -18.36
N SER A 23 20.65 18.01 -17.82
CA SER A 23 21.90 17.56 -18.42
C SER A 23 21.53 16.81 -19.70
N THR A 24 21.82 17.41 -20.84
CA THR A 24 21.87 16.72 -22.11
C THR A 24 22.96 15.66 -22.01
N ILE A 25 22.56 14.40 -21.74
CA ILE A 25 23.47 13.26 -21.72
C ILE A 25 23.89 13.01 -23.17
N THR A 26 25.11 13.45 -23.50
CA THR A 26 25.81 13.01 -24.70
C THR A 26 25.97 11.51 -24.63
N ARG A 27 25.32 10.78 -25.54
CA ARG A 27 25.50 9.33 -25.72
C ARG A 27 26.96 9.03 -26.02
N ASN A 28 27.71 8.62 -25.02
CA ASN A 28 28.95 7.88 -25.26
C ASN A 28 28.56 6.45 -25.60
N THR A 29 28.74 6.08 -26.86
CA THR A 29 28.70 4.71 -27.36
C THR A 29 29.85 3.93 -26.74
N MET A 30 29.61 3.28 -25.57
CA MET A 30 30.50 2.27 -25.05
C MET A 30 29.93 0.88 -25.30
N SER A 31 30.67 0.12 -26.06
CA SER A 31 30.92 -1.32 -26.12
C SER A 31 29.93 -2.22 -25.36
N THR A 32 29.29 -3.10 -26.14
CA THR A 32 28.69 -4.41 -25.73
C THR A 32 28.46 -4.59 -24.24
N THR A 33 27.38 -4.03 -23.74
CA THR A 33 26.92 -4.34 -22.39
C THR A 33 26.49 -5.80 -22.34
N ALA A 34 27.17 -6.60 -21.52
CA ALA A 34 26.71 -7.95 -21.21
C ALA A 34 25.23 -7.92 -20.84
N ASP A 35 24.43 -8.86 -21.36
CA ASP A 35 23.01 -9.01 -21.04
C ASP A 35 22.80 -8.80 -19.53
N PRO A 36 21.96 -7.86 -19.09
CA PRO A 36 21.73 -7.60 -17.66
C PRO A 36 21.36 -8.84 -16.87
N ARG A 37 20.76 -9.84 -17.50
CA ARG A 37 20.45 -11.16 -16.93
C ARG A 37 21.70 -11.94 -16.58
N ALA A 38 22.78 -11.81 -17.32
CA ALA A 38 24.07 -12.44 -17.06
C ALA A 38 24.77 -11.89 -15.81
N LYS A 39 24.31 -10.74 -15.25
CA LYS A 39 24.87 -10.17 -14.02
C LYS A 39 24.36 -10.82 -12.73
N LEU A 40 23.40 -11.74 -12.81
CA LEU A 40 23.01 -12.55 -11.66
C LEU A 40 24.07 -13.64 -11.43
N PRO A 41 24.47 -13.88 -10.17
CA PRO A 41 25.35 -15.01 -9.88
C PRO A 41 24.64 -16.33 -10.23
N ASP A 42 25.40 -17.29 -10.69
CA ASP A 42 24.92 -18.68 -10.88
C ASP A 42 24.76 -19.35 -9.51
N THR A 43 23.64 -19.04 -8.86
CA THR A 43 23.28 -19.52 -7.53
C THR A 43 21.98 -20.32 -7.60
N PRO A 44 21.82 -21.35 -6.76
CA PRO A 44 20.59 -22.12 -6.72
C PRO A 44 19.35 -21.23 -6.53
N LEU A 45 18.26 -21.56 -7.21
CA LEU A 45 17.00 -20.86 -7.06
C LEU A 45 16.46 -21.00 -5.63
N ALA A 46 15.79 -19.98 -5.15
CA ALA A 46 15.09 -20.05 -3.86
C ALA A 46 14.00 -21.13 -3.89
N ASP A 47 13.76 -21.82 -2.78
CA ASP A 47 12.78 -22.90 -2.69
C ASP A 47 11.37 -22.50 -3.14
N ASN A 48 10.99 -21.24 -2.96
CA ASN A 48 9.74 -20.72 -3.50
C ASN A 48 9.62 -20.84 -5.04
N GLU A 49 10.73 -20.88 -5.78
CA GLU A 49 10.70 -21.06 -7.23
C GLU A 49 10.36 -22.51 -7.59
N ARG A 50 10.96 -23.49 -6.86
CA ARG A 50 10.57 -24.89 -6.93
C ARG A 50 9.09 -25.08 -6.66
N LEU A 51 8.63 -24.55 -5.52
CA LEU A 51 7.23 -24.62 -5.09
C LEU A 51 6.28 -24.10 -6.17
N LYS A 52 6.55 -22.92 -6.73
CA LYS A 52 5.73 -22.33 -7.80
C LYS A 52 5.72 -23.19 -9.06
N GLY A 53 6.89 -23.61 -9.54
CA GLY A 53 7.02 -24.45 -10.74
C GLY A 53 6.33 -25.82 -10.62
N GLN A 54 6.31 -26.39 -9.42
CA GLN A 54 5.65 -27.69 -9.16
C GLN A 54 4.18 -27.58 -8.76
N SER A 55 3.65 -26.36 -8.60
CA SER A 55 2.31 -26.11 -8.07
C SER A 55 1.15 -26.48 -9.01
N ARG A 56 1.42 -26.91 -10.25
CA ARG A 56 0.37 -27.12 -11.26
C ARG A 56 -0.52 -25.89 -11.44
N HIS A 57 0.11 -24.73 -11.68
CA HIS A 57 -0.54 -23.42 -11.77
C HIS A 57 -1.36 -23.09 -10.51
N LEU A 58 -0.69 -23.11 -9.34
CA LEU A 58 -1.24 -22.75 -8.01
C LEU A 58 -2.29 -23.71 -7.42
N ARG A 59 -2.50 -24.90 -7.99
CA ARG A 59 -3.38 -25.91 -7.40
C ARG A 59 -2.77 -26.54 -6.15
N GLY A 60 -1.53 -26.96 -6.26
CA GLY A 60 -0.90 -27.78 -5.23
C GLY A 60 -1.75 -29.01 -4.89
N THR A 61 -1.83 -29.30 -3.60
CA THR A 61 -2.73 -30.26 -2.96
C THR A 61 -3.68 -29.55 -1.98
N ILE A 62 -4.14 -28.33 -2.32
CA ILE A 62 -4.98 -27.51 -1.44
C ILE A 62 -6.34 -28.18 -1.21
N ALA A 63 -6.92 -28.81 -2.24
CA ALA A 63 -8.21 -29.48 -2.13
C ALA A 63 -8.16 -30.66 -1.15
N GLU A 64 -7.07 -31.41 -1.16
CA GLU A 64 -6.79 -32.51 -0.22
C GLU A 64 -6.63 -31.98 1.21
N ASP A 65 -5.88 -30.88 1.40
CA ASP A 65 -5.73 -30.25 2.71
C ASP A 65 -7.06 -29.74 3.30
N LEU A 66 -7.98 -29.25 2.45
CA LEU A 66 -9.30 -28.80 2.91
C LEU A 66 -10.15 -29.95 3.47
N SER A 67 -9.96 -31.16 2.97
CA SER A 67 -10.67 -32.35 3.45
C SER A 67 -10.02 -32.99 4.68
N ASP A 68 -8.80 -32.57 5.04
CA ASP A 68 -8.12 -33.01 6.26
C ASP A 68 -8.69 -32.31 7.50
N GLY A 69 -9.35 -33.05 8.37
CA GLY A 69 -9.89 -32.58 9.64
C GLY A 69 -8.94 -32.68 10.83
N LEU A 70 -7.70 -33.17 10.66
CA LEU A 70 -6.74 -33.39 11.75
C LEU A 70 -6.07 -32.12 12.25
N THR A 71 -5.87 -31.14 11.35
CA THR A 71 -5.28 -29.84 11.70
C THR A 71 -6.12 -28.68 11.17
N GLY A 72 -6.13 -27.57 11.91
CA GLY A 72 -6.72 -26.31 11.45
C GLY A 72 -5.86 -25.54 10.43
N GLY A 73 -4.63 -25.99 10.16
CA GLY A 73 -3.68 -25.36 9.24
C GLY A 73 -3.60 -26.05 7.89
N PHE A 74 -2.66 -25.56 7.06
CA PHE A 74 -2.31 -26.11 5.75
C PHE A 74 -0.93 -26.77 5.80
N ASN A 75 -0.76 -27.87 5.08
CA ASN A 75 0.46 -28.69 5.10
C ASN A 75 1.46 -28.25 4.04
N GLY A 76 2.76 -28.43 4.32
CA GLY A 76 3.84 -28.34 3.35
C GLY A 76 3.81 -27.08 2.49
N ASP A 77 3.84 -27.27 1.18
CA ASP A 77 3.86 -26.19 0.19
C ASP A 77 2.54 -25.41 0.11
N ASN A 78 1.41 -26.03 0.50
CA ASN A 78 0.10 -25.39 0.45
C ASN A 78 0.02 -24.16 1.37
N PHE A 79 0.69 -24.16 2.52
CA PHE A 79 0.85 -22.99 3.38
C PHE A 79 1.37 -21.73 2.63
N GLN A 80 2.18 -21.92 1.59
CA GLN A 80 2.66 -20.84 0.72
C GLN A 80 1.71 -20.58 -0.45
N LEU A 81 1.10 -21.64 -1.04
CA LEU A 81 0.25 -21.53 -2.21
C LEU A 81 -1.06 -20.78 -1.94
N ILE A 82 -1.69 -21.00 -0.77
CA ILE A 82 -2.92 -20.29 -0.38
C ILE A 82 -2.76 -18.76 -0.43
N ARG A 83 -1.54 -18.25 -0.35
CA ARG A 83 -1.28 -16.80 -0.47
C ARG A 83 -1.67 -16.27 -1.84
N PHE A 84 -1.45 -17.03 -2.92
CA PHE A 84 -1.85 -16.62 -4.26
C PHE A 84 -3.37 -16.55 -4.41
N HIS A 85 -4.09 -17.30 -3.58
CA HIS A 85 -5.56 -17.28 -3.48
C HIS A 85 -6.08 -16.22 -2.49
N GLY A 86 -5.21 -15.35 -1.97
CA GLY A 86 -5.59 -14.22 -1.10
C GLY A 86 -5.58 -14.48 0.39
N MET A 87 -5.03 -15.59 0.82
CA MET A 87 -5.09 -16.05 2.21
C MET A 87 -3.73 -16.03 2.91
N TYR A 88 -3.77 -15.90 4.24
CA TYR A 88 -2.62 -16.14 5.11
C TYR A 88 -3.06 -16.95 6.32
N GLU A 89 -2.42 -18.09 6.55
CA GLU A 89 -2.59 -18.80 7.81
C GLU A 89 -2.08 -17.93 8.96
N GLN A 90 -2.85 -17.88 10.01
CA GLN A 90 -2.62 -17.12 11.22
C GLN A 90 -2.83 -18.02 12.45
N ASP A 91 -2.44 -17.49 13.60
CA ASP A 91 -2.65 -18.08 14.90
C ASP A 91 -2.91 -16.95 15.90
N ASN A 92 -3.72 -17.18 16.89
CA ASN A 92 -3.88 -16.24 17.98
C ASN A 92 -2.79 -16.46 19.03
N ARG A 93 -1.77 -15.60 19.03
CA ARG A 93 -0.63 -15.76 19.94
C ARG A 93 -0.90 -15.40 21.39
N ASP A 94 -1.99 -14.68 21.69
CA ASP A 94 -2.35 -14.35 23.07
C ASP A 94 -2.74 -15.59 23.88
N ILE A 95 -3.38 -16.57 23.24
CA ILE A 95 -3.83 -17.81 23.87
C ILE A 95 -2.94 -19.00 23.56
N ARG A 96 -1.82 -18.81 22.87
CA ARG A 96 -0.94 -19.91 22.45
C ARG A 96 -0.33 -20.66 23.63
N ALA A 97 0.09 -19.95 24.68
CA ALA A 97 0.66 -20.56 25.88
C ALA A 97 -0.35 -21.46 26.57
N GLU A 98 -1.56 -20.96 26.81
CA GLU A 98 -2.66 -21.73 27.42
C GLU A 98 -2.98 -22.99 26.61
N ARG A 99 -3.11 -22.88 25.29
CA ARG A 99 -3.37 -24.04 24.42
C ARG A 99 -2.23 -25.06 24.44
N ASN A 100 -0.97 -24.61 24.50
CA ASN A 100 0.18 -25.49 24.62
C ASN A 100 0.16 -26.29 25.96
N GLU A 101 -0.20 -25.64 27.08
CA GLU A 101 -0.37 -26.29 28.37
C GLU A 101 -1.45 -27.38 28.31
N GLN A 102 -2.53 -27.13 27.57
CA GLN A 102 -3.61 -28.08 27.31
C GLN A 102 -3.26 -29.13 26.24
N LYS A 103 -2.04 -29.14 25.69
CA LYS A 103 -1.59 -29.99 24.58
C LYS A 103 -2.47 -29.89 23.33
N LEU A 104 -3.06 -28.73 23.09
CA LEU A 104 -3.86 -28.41 21.91
C LEU A 104 -3.00 -27.73 20.85
N GLU A 105 -3.32 -27.96 19.58
CA GLU A 105 -2.79 -27.15 18.48
C GLU A 105 -3.08 -25.66 18.71
N GLY A 106 -2.17 -24.77 18.29
CA GLY A 106 -2.45 -23.33 18.26
C GLY A 106 -3.79 -23.04 17.55
N LEU A 107 -4.48 -21.98 17.90
CA LEU A 107 -5.77 -21.64 17.27
C LEU A 107 -5.52 -21.18 15.82
N LYS A 108 -5.26 -22.18 14.96
CA LYS A 108 -5.05 -21.96 13.52
C LYS A 108 -6.30 -21.37 12.88
N ASN A 109 -6.11 -20.31 12.15
CA ASN A 109 -7.16 -19.65 11.40
C ASN A 109 -6.56 -18.98 10.17
N VAL A 110 -7.40 -18.42 9.31
CA VAL A 110 -6.96 -17.79 8.07
C VAL A 110 -7.43 -16.34 8.03
N MET A 111 -6.52 -15.46 7.63
CA MET A 111 -6.89 -14.14 7.14
C MET A 111 -7.21 -14.25 5.65
N ILE A 112 -8.36 -13.76 5.23
CA ILE A 112 -8.77 -13.69 3.82
C ILE A 112 -8.87 -12.24 3.39
N ARG A 113 -8.27 -11.91 2.23
CA ARG A 113 -8.26 -10.56 1.67
C ARG A 113 -8.96 -10.55 0.33
N CYS A 114 -9.96 -9.67 0.19
CA CYS A 114 -10.68 -9.48 -1.06
C CYS A 114 -9.84 -8.71 -2.08
N ARG A 115 -10.02 -9.00 -3.38
CA ARG A 115 -9.52 -8.18 -4.49
C ARG A 115 -10.54 -7.09 -4.79
N LEU A 116 -10.08 -5.85 -4.80
CA LEU A 116 -10.94 -4.69 -4.91
C LEU A 116 -10.18 -3.53 -5.57
N PRO A 117 -9.96 -3.58 -6.90
CA PRO A 117 -9.21 -2.55 -7.60
C PRO A 117 -9.82 -1.16 -7.37
N GLY A 118 -8.99 -0.20 -6.91
CA GLY A 118 -9.42 1.14 -6.56
C GLY A 118 -10.34 1.26 -5.34
N GLY A 119 -10.65 0.15 -4.66
CA GLY A 119 -11.36 0.16 -3.38
C GLY A 119 -12.85 0.49 -3.41
N VAL A 120 -13.50 0.46 -4.58
CA VAL A 120 -14.92 0.84 -4.70
C VAL A 120 -15.83 -0.37 -4.53
N ILE A 121 -16.82 -0.29 -3.63
CA ILE A 121 -17.85 -1.31 -3.39
C ILE A 121 -19.24 -0.68 -3.29
N THR A 122 -20.25 -1.45 -3.62
CA THR A 122 -21.65 -1.05 -3.49
C THR A 122 -22.19 -1.26 -2.07
N PRO A 123 -23.24 -0.55 -1.66
CA PRO A 123 -23.94 -0.81 -0.40
C PRO A 123 -24.42 -2.27 -0.27
N LYS A 124 -24.88 -2.89 -1.36
CA LYS A 124 -25.28 -4.30 -1.37
C LYS A 124 -24.11 -5.23 -1.06
N GLN A 125 -22.94 -4.99 -1.66
CA GLN A 125 -21.74 -5.74 -1.35
C GLN A 125 -21.33 -5.56 0.11
N TRP A 126 -21.39 -4.32 0.63
CA TRP A 126 -21.10 -4.07 2.05
C TRP A 126 -21.97 -4.88 2.99
N LEU A 127 -23.30 -4.90 2.77
CA LEU A 127 -24.23 -5.68 3.59
C LEU A 127 -23.88 -7.18 3.60
N GLY A 128 -23.52 -7.74 2.44
CA GLY A 128 -23.09 -9.14 2.38
C GLY A 128 -21.74 -9.41 3.04
N ILE A 129 -20.79 -8.46 2.94
CA ILE A 129 -19.49 -8.53 3.63
C ILE A 129 -19.69 -8.51 5.15
N ASP A 130 -20.57 -7.63 5.63
CA ASP A 130 -20.89 -7.45 7.04
C ASP A 130 -21.59 -8.67 7.63
N GLU A 131 -22.60 -9.21 6.93
CA GLU A 131 -23.32 -10.44 7.32
C GLU A 131 -22.36 -11.63 7.48
N PHE A 132 -21.43 -11.80 6.54
CA PHE A 132 -20.47 -12.88 6.58
C PHE A 132 -19.47 -12.73 7.74
N ALA A 133 -19.06 -11.50 8.07
CA ALA A 133 -18.21 -11.24 9.21
C ALA A 133 -18.83 -11.72 10.54
N ASP A 134 -20.15 -11.55 10.71
CA ASP A 134 -20.87 -11.97 11.89
C ASP A 134 -21.00 -13.51 12.02
N SER A 135 -21.17 -14.20 10.91
CA SER A 135 -21.54 -15.62 10.91
C SER A 135 -20.36 -16.59 10.81
N HIS A 136 -19.22 -16.17 10.21
CA HIS A 136 -18.14 -17.08 9.82
C HIS A 136 -16.73 -16.59 10.22
N THR A 137 -16.61 -15.62 11.13
CA THR A 137 -15.32 -15.18 11.64
C THR A 137 -15.28 -15.17 13.16
N LEU A 138 -14.14 -15.53 13.75
CA LEU A 138 -13.98 -15.54 15.20
C LEU A 138 -14.05 -14.13 15.84
N TYR A 139 -13.79 -13.10 15.07
CA TYR A 139 -13.63 -11.74 15.61
C TYR A 139 -14.78 -10.80 15.24
N ASN A 140 -15.77 -11.25 14.49
CA ASN A 140 -16.94 -10.46 14.06
C ASN A 140 -16.58 -9.05 13.58
N SER A 141 -15.45 -8.93 12.88
CA SER A 141 -14.90 -7.63 12.48
C SER A 141 -14.44 -7.61 11.03
N ILE A 142 -14.48 -6.42 10.44
CA ILE A 142 -13.95 -6.13 9.11
C ILE A 142 -12.74 -5.23 9.30
N ARG A 143 -11.62 -5.52 8.62
CA ARG A 143 -10.47 -4.64 8.66
C ARG A 143 -10.17 -4.05 7.29
N LEU A 144 -10.25 -2.73 7.19
CA LEU A 144 -9.82 -1.97 6.02
C LEU A 144 -8.29 -1.95 5.97
N THR A 145 -7.73 -2.03 4.77
CA THR A 145 -6.28 -2.10 4.60
C THR A 145 -5.74 -0.87 3.88
N ASN A 146 -4.44 -0.63 4.02
CA ASN A 146 -3.77 0.41 3.24
C ASN A 146 -3.54 0.06 1.75
N ARG A 147 -4.24 -0.97 1.24
CA ARG A 147 -4.33 -1.28 -0.19
C ARG A 147 -5.77 -1.29 -0.68
N GLN A 148 -6.62 -0.43 -0.11
CA GLN A 148 -7.98 -0.17 -0.55
C GLN A 148 -8.81 -1.47 -0.68
N THR A 149 -8.67 -2.36 0.28
CA THR A 149 -9.45 -3.57 0.37
C THR A 149 -9.73 -3.89 1.82
N PHE A 150 -10.53 -4.91 2.05
CA PHE A 150 -10.80 -5.39 3.41
C PHE A 150 -10.26 -6.80 3.64
N GLN A 151 -10.17 -7.15 4.91
CA GLN A 151 -9.77 -8.47 5.38
C GLN A 151 -10.78 -9.01 6.39
N TYR A 152 -11.06 -10.32 6.27
CA TYR A 152 -11.54 -11.10 7.38
C TYR A 152 -10.37 -11.70 8.14
N HIS A 153 -10.44 -11.70 9.45
CA HIS A 153 -9.52 -12.39 10.33
C HIS A 153 -10.29 -13.45 11.13
N GLY A 154 -9.65 -14.55 11.45
CA GLY A 154 -10.27 -15.59 12.24
C GLY A 154 -11.26 -16.48 11.45
N VAL A 155 -11.05 -16.68 10.15
CA VAL A 155 -11.80 -17.67 9.37
C VAL A 155 -11.23 -19.05 9.67
N LEU A 156 -12.04 -19.98 10.13
CA LEU A 156 -11.62 -21.36 10.38
C LEU A 156 -11.58 -22.18 9.07
N LYS A 157 -10.75 -23.20 9.02
CA LYS A 157 -10.53 -24.04 7.83
C LYS A 157 -11.83 -24.57 7.19
N PRO A 158 -12.84 -25.05 7.95
CA PRO A 158 -14.11 -25.50 7.38
C PRO A 158 -14.91 -24.40 6.65
N ASP A 159 -14.73 -23.13 7.06
CA ASP A 159 -15.50 -22.00 6.52
C ASP A 159 -14.84 -21.36 5.28
N ILE A 160 -13.57 -21.69 4.98
CA ILE A 160 -12.82 -21.02 3.93
C ILE A 160 -13.53 -21.10 2.58
N LYS A 161 -14.02 -22.27 2.19
CA LYS A 161 -14.74 -22.45 0.92
C LYS A 161 -16.01 -21.62 0.87
N ALA A 162 -16.77 -21.57 1.96
CA ALA A 162 -17.99 -20.77 2.07
C ALA A 162 -17.71 -19.27 1.89
N VAL A 163 -16.57 -18.75 2.45
CA VAL A 163 -16.14 -17.37 2.24
C VAL A 163 -15.94 -17.06 0.75
N HIS A 164 -15.21 -17.92 0.04
CA HIS A 164 -14.93 -17.72 -1.38
C HIS A 164 -16.20 -17.74 -2.23
N GLN A 165 -17.09 -18.69 -1.98
CA GLN A 165 -18.37 -18.79 -2.67
C GLN A 165 -19.27 -17.59 -2.38
N TRP A 166 -19.29 -17.12 -1.12
CA TRP A 166 -20.07 -15.94 -0.74
C TRP A 166 -19.57 -14.67 -1.41
N LEU A 167 -18.25 -14.42 -1.35
CA LEU A 167 -17.65 -13.27 -2.03
C LEU A 167 -17.93 -13.31 -3.53
N ASN A 168 -17.86 -14.49 -4.16
CA ASN A 168 -18.15 -14.64 -5.58
C ASN A 168 -19.62 -14.29 -5.92
N LYS A 169 -20.60 -14.72 -5.10
CA LYS A 169 -22.01 -14.30 -5.23
C LYS A 169 -22.21 -12.79 -5.14
N LEU A 170 -21.31 -12.09 -4.45
CA LEU A 170 -21.30 -10.63 -4.40
C LEU A 170 -20.53 -9.98 -5.58
N GLY A 171 -20.04 -10.78 -6.54
CA GLY A 171 -19.20 -10.31 -7.64
C GLY A 171 -17.79 -9.92 -7.20
N LEU A 172 -17.27 -10.52 -6.14
CA LEU A 172 -15.95 -10.28 -5.58
C LEU A 172 -15.12 -11.57 -5.59
N ASP A 173 -13.80 -11.43 -5.56
CA ASP A 173 -12.86 -12.54 -5.44
C ASP A 173 -11.67 -12.18 -4.53
N THR A 174 -10.76 -13.13 -4.33
CA THR A 174 -9.59 -12.94 -3.47
C THR A 174 -8.27 -13.22 -4.17
N ILE A 175 -8.33 -13.64 -5.46
CA ILE A 175 -7.14 -14.04 -6.22
C ILE A 175 -6.13 -12.88 -6.32
N ALA A 176 -4.85 -13.19 -6.28
CA ALA A 176 -3.75 -12.24 -6.44
C ALA A 176 -3.65 -11.12 -5.37
N THR A 177 -4.42 -11.15 -4.30
CA THR A 177 -4.27 -10.17 -3.21
C THR A 177 -3.07 -10.46 -2.30
N ALA A 178 -2.48 -11.64 -2.44
CA ALA A 178 -1.24 -12.07 -1.79
C ALA A 178 -0.40 -12.93 -2.78
N GLY A 179 0.74 -13.48 -2.39
CA GLY A 179 1.63 -14.25 -3.28
C GLY A 179 2.59 -13.39 -4.12
N ASP A 180 3.33 -14.04 -5.00
CA ASP A 180 4.31 -13.43 -5.89
C ASP A 180 3.68 -13.07 -7.26
N VAL A 181 2.75 -12.15 -7.23
CA VAL A 181 1.94 -11.66 -8.34
C VAL A 181 1.73 -10.16 -8.20
N ASN A 182 1.09 -9.52 -9.21
CA ASN A 182 0.58 -8.17 -9.05
C ASN A 182 -0.57 -8.18 -8.03
N ARG A 183 -0.48 -7.29 -7.04
CA ARG A 183 -1.42 -7.18 -5.92
C ARG A 183 -2.61 -6.30 -6.28
N ASN A 184 -3.56 -6.16 -5.34
CA ASN A 184 -4.67 -5.21 -5.53
C ASN A 184 -4.16 -3.87 -6.04
N VAL A 185 -4.69 -3.40 -7.16
CA VAL A 185 -4.33 -2.11 -7.78
C VAL A 185 -4.98 -0.98 -7.00
N LEU A 186 -4.19 -0.01 -6.56
CA LEU A 186 -4.70 1.19 -5.90
C LEU A 186 -5.17 2.23 -6.93
N CYS A 187 -6.12 3.06 -6.54
CA CYS A 187 -6.51 4.26 -7.27
C CYS A 187 -6.82 5.38 -6.28
N THR A 188 -6.51 6.63 -6.62
CA THR A 188 -6.96 7.79 -5.84
C THR A 188 -8.43 7.64 -5.48
N SER A 189 -8.74 7.79 -4.20
CA SER A 189 -10.11 7.77 -3.66
C SER A 189 -10.63 9.16 -3.31
N ASN A 190 -9.77 10.17 -3.36
CA ASN A 190 -10.08 11.56 -3.04
C ASN A 190 -11.34 12.03 -3.78
N PRO A 191 -12.33 12.55 -3.05
CA PRO A 191 -13.65 12.84 -3.62
C PRO A 191 -13.75 14.13 -4.45
N ILE A 192 -12.72 15.01 -4.43
CA ILE A 192 -12.80 16.30 -5.13
C ILE A 192 -12.80 16.08 -6.64
N GLU A 193 -11.85 15.34 -7.16
CA GLU A 193 -11.71 15.02 -8.60
C GLU A 193 -12.68 13.91 -9.02
N SER A 194 -13.97 14.03 -8.66
CA SER A 194 -14.98 12.98 -8.90
C SER A 194 -15.17 12.66 -10.39
N GLY A 195 -15.03 13.62 -11.27
CA GLY A 195 -15.14 13.45 -12.73
C GLY A 195 -14.02 12.55 -13.26
N LEU A 196 -12.78 12.91 -12.98
CA LEU A 196 -11.60 12.18 -13.41
C LEU A 196 -11.44 10.83 -12.68
N HIS A 197 -11.91 10.73 -11.43
CA HIS A 197 -11.87 9.51 -10.64
C HIS A 197 -12.53 8.33 -11.36
N LYS A 198 -13.65 8.54 -12.02
CA LYS A 198 -14.34 7.46 -12.75
C LYS A 198 -13.47 6.87 -13.86
N GLU A 199 -12.82 7.72 -14.66
CA GLU A 199 -11.91 7.27 -15.73
C GLU A 199 -10.67 6.55 -15.16
N ALA A 200 -10.04 7.12 -14.13
CA ALA A 200 -8.89 6.53 -13.46
C ALA A 200 -9.21 5.19 -12.79
N HIS A 201 -10.38 5.07 -12.16
CA HIS A 201 -10.84 3.82 -11.55
C HIS A 201 -11.05 2.71 -12.59
N GLU A 202 -11.63 3.03 -13.74
CA GLU A 202 -11.76 2.05 -14.84
C GLU A 202 -10.38 1.56 -15.33
N TRP A 203 -9.37 2.43 -15.38
CA TRP A 203 -8.01 1.99 -15.67
C TRP A 203 -7.41 1.11 -14.58
N ALA A 204 -7.65 1.40 -13.31
CA ALA A 204 -7.22 0.54 -12.21
C ALA A 204 -7.81 -0.87 -12.31
N LYS A 205 -9.09 -0.99 -12.68
CA LYS A 205 -9.74 -2.27 -12.96
C LYS A 205 -9.10 -2.98 -14.16
N LYS A 206 -8.98 -2.31 -15.31
CA LYS A 206 -8.37 -2.88 -16.52
C LYS A 206 -6.95 -3.39 -16.27
N ILE A 207 -6.12 -2.61 -15.57
CA ILE A 207 -4.76 -3.03 -15.19
C ILE A 207 -4.80 -4.25 -14.27
N SER A 208 -5.70 -4.26 -13.29
CA SER A 208 -5.86 -5.39 -12.38
C SER A 208 -6.22 -6.67 -13.14
N GLU A 209 -7.23 -6.63 -14.00
CA GLU A 209 -7.66 -7.78 -14.80
C GLU A 209 -6.58 -8.25 -15.78
N HIS A 210 -5.88 -7.31 -16.41
CA HIS A 210 -4.83 -7.62 -17.38
C HIS A 210 -3.64 -8.37 -16.75
N LEU A 211 -3.29 -8.02 -15.51
CA LEU A 211 -2.16 -8.59 -14.78
C LEU A 211 -2.54 -9.76 -13.84
N LEU A 212 -3.80 -10.22 -13.85
CA LEU A 212 -4.21 -11.37 -13.05
C LEU A 212 -3.54 -12.66 -13.54
N PRO A 213 -3.22 -13.60 -12.62
CA PRO A 213 -2.99 -14.99 -12.98
C PRO A 213 -4.16 -15.55 -13.79
N LYS A 214 -3.85 -16.30 -14.84
CA LYS A 214 -4.87 -16.94 -15.71
C LYS A 214 -5.19 -18.37 -15.28
N THR A 215 -4.64 -18.81 -14.17
CA THR A 215 -4.91 -20.14 -13.60
C THR A 215 -6.39 -20.37 -13.34
N ARG A 216 -6.85 -21.60 -13.61
CA ARG A 216 -8.21 -22.04 -13.27
C ARG A 216 -8.31 -22.60 -11.85
N ALA A 217 -7.16 -22.78 -11.17
CA ALA A 217 -7.10 -23.39 -9.84
C ALA A 217 -8.01 -22.71 -8.81
N TYR A 218 -8.15 -21.38 -8.89
CA TYR A 218 -9.04 -20.64 -8.00
C TYR A 218 -10.50 -21.09 -8.11
N ALA A 219 -11.05 -21.13 -9.34
CA ALA A 219 -12.42 -21.59 -9.57
C ALA A 219 -12.59 -23.07 -9.24
N GLU A 220 -11.62 -23.91 -9.61
CA GLU A 220 -11.67 -25.37 -9.37
C GLU A 220 -11.67 -25.72 -7.89
N ILE A 221 -10.87 -25.05 -7.06
CA ILE A 221 -10.76 -25.37 -5.63
C ILE A 221 -11.91 -24.75 -4.82
N TRP A 222 -12.21 -23.48 -5.07
CA TRP A 222 -13.10 -22.71 -4.19
C TRP A 222 -14.55 -22.65 -4.69
N LEU A 223 -14.76 -22.72 -6.00
CA LEU A 223 -16.04 -22.45 -6.64
C LEU A 223 -16.61 -23.70 -7.35
N ASP A 224 -16.12 -24.90 -7.05
CA ASP A 224 -16.56 -26.17 -7.65
C ASP A 224 -16.44 -26.19 -9.19
N GLY A 225 -15.45 -25.47 -9.73
CA GLY A 225 -15.22 -25.37 -11.15
C GLY A 225 -16.07 -24.32 -11.86
N GLU A 226 -16.99 -23.67 -11.17
CA GLU A 226 -17.77 -22.58 -11.74
C GLU A 226 -16.86 -21.38 -12.05
N LYS A 227 -17.14 -20.73 -13.17
CA LYS A 227 -16.39 -19.57 -13.60
C LYS A 227 -16.72 -18.39 -12.68
N VAL A 228 -15.71 -17.73 -12.14
CA VAL A 228 -15.89 -16.41 -11.52
C VAL A 228 -16.48 -15.50 -12.59
N GLU A 229 -17.70 -15.06 -12.43
CA GLU A 229 -18.21 -13.93 -13.20
C GLU A 229 -17.52 -12.69 -12.65
N SER A 230 -16.38 -12.34 -13.24
CA SER A 230 -15.85 -10.98 -13.04
C SER A 230 -16.92 -10.01 -13.53
N THR A 231 -17.27 -9.07 -12.72
CA THR A 231 -18.38 -8.13 -12.92
C THR A 231 -18.28 -7.28 -14.19
N GLU A 232 -17.15 -7.35 -14.90
CA GLU A 232 -16.98 -6.75 -16.24
C GLU A 232 -15.92 -7.54 -17.00
N ASN A 233 -16.36 -8.13 -18.10
CA ASN A 233 -15.47 -8.73 -19.09
C ASN A 233 -14.73 -7.58 -19.82
N THR A 234 -13.67 -7.06 -19.20
CA THR A 234 -12.84 -5.98 -19.78
C THR A 234 -12.03 -6.46 -20.99
N GLY A 235 -12.41 -7.59 -21.59
CA GLY A 235 -11.79 -8.20 -22.75
C GLY A 235 -10.30 -8.48 -22.52
N ASN A 236 -9.82 -9.65 -22.87
CA ASN A 236 -8.39 -9.90 -22.90
C ASN A 236 -7.76 -9.00 -23.97
N ALA A 237 -7.21 -7.85 -23.59
CA ALA A 237 -6.41 -7.05 -24.51
C ALA A 237 -5.28 -7.93 -25.07
N PRO A 238 -4.98 -7.86 -26.38
CA PRO A 238 -3.90 -8.65 -26.96
C PRO A 238 -2.57 -8.28 -26.30
N LEU A 239 -1.75 -9.30 -26.01
CA LEU A 239 -0.42 -9.12 -25.44
C LEU A 239 0.61 -8.94 -26.55
N PRO A 240 1.51 -7.95 -26.48
CA PRO A 240 2.69 -7.90 -27.33
C PRO A 240 3.49 -9.20 -27.23
N GLU A 241 4.01 -9.71 -28.35
CA GLU A 241 4.72 -10.98 -28.39
C GLU A 241 5.91 -11.03 -27.43
N ALA A 242 6.67 -9.94 -27.33
CA ALA A 242 7.82 -9.81 -26.43
C ALA A 242 7.48 -9.89 -24.92
N VAL A 243 6.19 -9.74 -24.55
CA VAL A 243 5.73 -9.85 -23.17
C VAL A 243 5.43 -11.30 -22.80
N LYS A 244 5.07 -12.15 -23.78
CA LYS A 244 4.62 -13.52 -23.54
C LYS A 244 5.69 -14.36 -22.83
N SER A 245 5.26 -15.21 -21.92
CA SER A 245 6.13 -16.06 -21.11
C SER A 245 6.56 -17.36 -21.81
N GLY A 246 5.89 -17.71 -22.91
CA GLY A 246 5.97 -19.04 -23.52
C GLY A 246 5.05 -20.08 -22.88
N ASP A 247 4.46 -19.81 -21.74
CA ASP A 247 3.45 -20.67 -21.08
C ASP A 247 2.04 -20.23 -21.50
N ALA A 248 1.35 -21.06 -22.26
CA ALA A 248 0.01 -20.74 -22.77
C ALA A 248 -1.04 -20.60 -21.65
N ALA A 249 -0.84 -21.25 -20.51
CA ALA A 249 -1.75 -21.15 -19.36
C ALA A 249 -1.53 -19.87 -18.53
N GLU A 250 -0.31 -19.33 -18.54
CA GLU A 250 0.05 -18.10 -17.82
C GLU A 250 0.86 -17.15 -18.72
N PRO A 251 0.23 -16.55 -19.73
CA PRO A 251 0.95 -15.85 -20.80
C PRO A 251 1.74 -14.61 -20.34
N VAL A 252 1.34 -13.94 -19.26
CA VAL A 252 2.09 -12.79 -18.71
C VAL A 252 3.08 -13.24 -17.63
N LEU A 253 2.63 -14.07 -16.70
CA LEU A 253 3.38 -14.37 -15.48
C LEU A 253 4.30 -15.59 -15.62
N GLY A 254 3.98 -16.50 -16.52
CA GLY A 254 4.66 -17.80 -16.66
C GLY A 254 4.37 -18.72 -15.48
N GLY A 255 4.74 -20.01 -15.60
CA GLY A 255 4.46 -21.03 -14.58
C GLY A 255 5.13 -20.78 -13.22
N ASN A 256 6.20 -19.99 -13.19
CA ASN A 256 6.89 -19.60 -11.95
C ASN A 256 6.45 -18.25 -11.39
N TYR A 257 5.50 -17.58 -12.01
CA TYR A 257 5.00 -16.28 -11.59
C TYR A 257 6.12 -15.23 -11.42
N LEU A 258 5.95 -14.26 -10.54
CA LEU A 258 6.99 -13.24 -10.28
C LEU A 258 8.00 -13.72 -9.23
N PRO A 259 9.23 -13.19 -9.25
CA PRO A 259 10.21 -13.49 -8.19
C PRO A 259 9.78 -12.96 -6.81
N ARG A 260 8.93 -11.91 -6.79
CA ARG A 260 8.40 -11.33 -5.55
C ARG A 260 7.08 -10.60 -5.82
N LYS A 261 6.30 -10.29 -4.73
CA LYS A 261 5.09 -9.47 -4.80
C LYS A 261 5.35 -8.18 -5.58
N PHE A 262 4.42 -7.81 -6.43
CA PHE A 262 4.43 -6.60 -7.25
C PHE A 262 3.21 -5.74 -6.90
N LYS A 263 3.33 -4.42 -6.93
CA LYS A 263 2.29 -3.49 -6.51
C LYS A 263 2.10 -2.40 -7.55
N THR A 264 0.87 -2.19 -7.98
CA THR A 264 0.51 -1.18 -8.97
C THR A 264 -0.46 -0.15 -8.38
N THR A 265 -0.35 1.09 -8.84
CA THR A 265 -1.14 2.24 -8.36
C THR A 265 -1.48 3.17 -9.52
N VAL A 266 -2.70 3.71 -9.49
CA VAL A 266 -3.15 4.85 -10.31
C VAL A 266 -3.39 6.02 -9.37
N VAL A 267 -2.85 7.20 -9.67
CA VAL A 267 -2.97 8.37 -8.80
C VAL A 267 -3.36 9.60 -9.60
N ILE A 268 -4.24 10.43 -9.02
CA ILE A 268 -4.74 11.65 -9.63
C ILE A 268 -4.16 12.86 -8.89
N PRO A 269 -3.25 13.64 -9.50
CA PRO A 269 -2.82 14.91 -8.93
C PRO A 269 -4.02 15.85 -8.71
N PRO A 270 -3.96 16.78 -7.74
CA PRO A 270 -2.81 17.15 -6.91
C PRO A 270 -2.70 16.37 -5.60
N HIS A 271 -3.41 15.25 -5.43
CA HIS A 271 -3.49 14.53 -4.15
C HIS A 271 -2.78 13.17 -4.22
N ASN A 272 -1.76 12.97 -3.37
CA ASN A 272 -1.11 11.66 -3.19
C ASN A 272 -1.75 10.90 -2.01
N ASP A 273 -2.99 10.47 -2.17
CA ASP A 273 -3.72 9.71 -1.15
C ASP A 273 -3.38 8.20 -1.13
N VAL A 274 -2.58 7.73 -2.07
CA VAL A 274 -2.21 6.31 -2.25
C VAL A 274 -0.75 5.98 -1.91
N ASP A 275 0.06 6.98 -1.49
CA ASP A 275 1.51 6.82 -1.27
C ASP A 275 2.21 6.18 -2.48
N LEU A 276 2.12 6.84 -3.62
CA LEU A 276 2.59 6.30 -4.90
C LEU A 276 4.03 5.76 -4.82
N HIS A 277 4.94 6.43 -4.12
CA HIS A 277 6.34 6.03 -3.99
C HIS A 277 6.57 4.70 -3.26
N ALA A 278 5.53 4.11 -2.63
CA ALA A 278 5.59 2.81 -1.96
C ALA A 278 5.37 1.61 -2.91
N ASN A 279 5.13 1.84 -4.20
CA ASN A 279 4.67 0.81 -5.14
C ASN A 279 5.66 0.58 -6.28
N ASP A 280 5.63 -0.63 -6.85
CA ASP A 280 6.57 -1.05 -7.89
C ASP A 280 6.30 -0.38 -9.25
N LEU A 281 5.02 -0.09 -9.56
CA LEU A 281 4.58 0.57 -10.80
C LEU A 281 3.47 1.58 -10.48
N ASN A 282 3.61 2.80 -10.98
CA ASN A 282 2.66 3.87 -10.69
C ASN A 282 2.30 4.62 -11.98
N PHE A 283 1.01 4.88 -12.16
CA PHE A 283 0.42 5.65 -13.23
C PHE A 283 -0.12 6.95 -12.66
N VAL A 284 0.54 8.07 -12.93
CA VAL A 284 0.11 9.42 -12.53
C VAL A 284 -0.76 10.00 -13.64
N ALA A 285 -2.03 10.18 -13.35
CA ALA A 285 -3.01 10.67 -14.31
C ALA A 285 -2.66 12.09 -14.79
N ILE A 286 -2.69 12.28 -16.09
CA ILE A 286 -2.52 13.60 -16.73
C ILE A 286 -3.83 14.00 -17.37
N GLU A 287 -4.37 15.11 -16.91
CA GLU A 287 -5.61 15.68 -17.40
C GLU A 287 -5.33 16.71 -18.51
N GLU A 288 -6.11 16.69 -19.56
CA GLU A 288 -6.16 17.71 -20.60
C GLU A 288 -7.62 17.97 -20.97
N ASN A 289 -8.03 19.22 -20.91
CA ASN A 289 -9.40 19.67 -21.24
C ASN A 289 -10.51 18.92 -20.46
N GLY A 290 -10.28 18.66 -19.16
CA GLY A 290 -11.24 17.98 -18.28
C GLY A 290 -11.35 16.46 -18.49
N ARG A 291 -10.43 15.86 -19.22
CA ARG A 291 -10.40 14.42 -19.53
C ARG A 291 -9.01 13.81 -19.32
N LEU A 292 -8.98 12.53 -19.04
CA LEU A 292 -7.74 11.78 -18.93
C LEU A 292 -7.03 11.67 -20.29
N ALA A 293 -5.85 12.27 -20.42
CA ALA A 293 -5.04 12.25 -21.66
C ALA A 293 -4.06 11.06 -21.71
N GLY A 294 -3.67 10.53 -20.55
CA GLY A 294 -2.67 9.47 -20.42
C GLY A 294 -2.06 9.49 -19.02
N PHE A 295 -0.89 8.86 -18.88
CA PHE A 295 -0.22 8.75 -17.59
C PHE A 295 1.29 9.00 -17.68
N ASN A 296 1.83 9.72 -16.69
CA ASN A 296 3.24 9.58 -16.38
C ASN A 296 3.46 8.26 -15.62
N VAL A 297 4.54 7.58 -15.92
CA VAL A 297 4.87 6.27 -15.35
C VAL A 297 6.07 6.40 -14.42
N LEU A 298 5.92 5.91 -13.18
CA LEU A 298 6.99 5.82 -12.19
C LEU A 298 7.17 4.37 -11.73
N VAL A 299 8.41 3.92 -11.55
CA VAL A 299 8.72 2.51 -11.24
C VAL A 299 9.77 2.38 -10.14
N GLY A 300 9.75 1.26 -9.41
CA GLY A 300 10.81 0.86 -8.49
C GLY A 300 10.64 1.34 -7.05
N GLY A 301 9.45 1.76 -6.63
CA GLY A 301 9.17 2.06 -5.23
C GLY A 301 9.03 0.80 -4.35
N GLY A 302 9.32 0.96 -3.06
CA GLY A 302 9.13 -0.13 -2.10
C GLY A 302 9.79 0.09 -0.75
N LEU A 303 9.13 -0.30 0.34
CA LEU A 303 9.42 0.15 1.69
C LEU A 303 9.95 -0.91 2.65
N SER A 304 9.91 -2.20 2.27
CA SER A 304 10.32 -3.26 3.20
C SER A 304 11.84 -3.36 3.30
N ILE A 305 12.29 -3.60 4.52
CA ILE A 305 13.68 -3.91 4.86
C ILE A 305 13.75 -5.22 5.63
N GLU A 306 14.92 -5.64 6.02
CA GLU A 306 15.20 -6.69 6.99
C GLU A 306 16.20 -6.13 8.02
N HIS A 307 15.91 -6.31 9.30
CA HIS A 307 16.79 -5.83 10.36
C HIS A 307 18.20 -6.42 10.24
N GLY A 308 19.21 -5.54 10.26
CA GLY A 308 20.62 -5.95 10.18
C GLY A 308 21.08 -6.45 8.79
N ASN A 309 20.21 -6.44 7.80
CA ASN A 309 20.60 -6.79 6.43
C ASN A 309 20.77 -5.55 5.56
N HIS A 310 21.98 -5.06 5.48
CA HIS A 310 22.34 -3.84 4.74
C HIS A 310 22.16 -3.95 3.23
N LYS A 311 21.96 -5.16 2.69
CA LYS A 311 21.58 -5.35 1.27
C LYS A 311 20.11 -5.01 1.01
N THR A 312 19.32 -4.76 2.06
CA THR A 312 17.90 -4.39 1.94
C THR A 312 17.70 -2.94 2.38
N TYR A 313 17.04 -2.16 1.56
CA TYR A 313 16.74 -0.74 1.81
C TYR A 313 15.40 -0.37 1.19
N PRO A 314 14.68 0.65 1.71
CA PRO A 314 13.51 1.22 1.06
C PRO A 314 13.95 2.08 -0.13
N ASN A 315 13.07 2.28 -1.11
CA ASN A 315 13.32 3.24 -2.19
C ASN A 315 12.00 3.86 -2.67
N THR A 316 12.07 5.10 -3.13
CA THR A 316 10.97 5.79 -3.80
C THR A 316 10.91 5.40 -5.28
N ALA A 317 9.72 5.51 -5.90
CA ALA A 317 9.57 5.26 -7.33
C ALA A 317 10.24 6.38 -8.15
N ARG A 318 10.80 6.00 -9.31
CA ARG A 318 11.53 6.88 -10.24
C ARG A 318 10.74 7.05 -11.54
N GLU A 319 10.81 8.22 -12.14
CA GLU A 319 10.11 8.56 -13.38
C GLU A 319 10.69 7.85 -14.59
N PHE A 320 9.81 7.34 -15.46
CA PHE A 320 10.15 6.75 -16.74
C PHE A 320 9.82 7.68 -17.91
N GLY A 321 8.59 8.17 -17.98
CA GLY A 321 8.08 8.99 -19.06
C GLY A 321 6.57 8.98 -19.11
N PHE A 322 5.99 9.61 -20.13
CA PHE A 322 4.55 9.67 -20.36
C PHE A 322 4.11 8.68 -21.43
N ILE A 323 2.93 8.07 -21.24
CA ILE A 323 2.24 7.20 -22.21
C ILE A 323 0.80 7.65 -22.44
N GLY A 324 0.30 7.45 -23.67
CA GLY A 324 -1.13 7.61 -23.99
C GLY A 324 -1.96 6.42 -23.48
N LEU A 325 -3.29 6.59 -23.49
CA LEU A 325 -4.23 5.58 -23.00
C LEU A 325 -4.15 4.26 -23.77
N ASP A 326 -3.79 4.31 -25.05
CA ASP A 326 -3.63 3.15 -25.93
C ASP A 326 -2.47 2.22 -25.53
N LYS A 327 -1.53 2.69 -24.70
CA LYS A 327 -0.34 1.95 -24.28
C LYS A 327 -0.29 1.56 -22.82
N VAL A 328 -1.31 1.86 -22.03
CA VAL A 328 -1.31 1.61 -20.57
C VAL A 328 -1.18 0.12 -20.24
N LEU A 329 -1.95 -0.75 -20.89
CA LEU A 329 -1.91 -2.18 -20.63
C LEU A 329 -0.62 -2.83 -21.15
N ASP A 330 -0.16 -2.43 -22.34
CA ASP A 330 1.13 -2.87 -22.88
C ASP A 330 2.29 -2.50 -21.95
N CYS A 331 2.29 -1.26 -21.44
CA CYS A 331 3.27 -0.79 -20.47
C CYS A 331 3.23 -1.60 -19.17
N ALA A 332 2.04 -1.82 -18.60
CA ALA A 332 1.89 -2.58 -17.38
C ALA A 332 2.42 -4.02 -17.54
N ALA A 333 2.08 -4.68 -18.63
CA ALA A 333 2.54 -6.03 -18.94
C ALA A 333 4.05 -6.07 -19.25
N ALA A 334 4.59 -5.06 -19.95
CA ALA A 334 6.02 -4.96 -20.23
C ALA A 334 6.85 -4.82 -18.94
N VAL A 335 6.50 -3.89 -18.05
CA VAL A 335 7.21 -3.72 -16.76
C VAL A 335 7.16 -5.00 -15.92
N VAL A 336 6.00 -5.65 -15.85
CA VAL A 336 5.83 -6.90 -15.10
C VAL A 336 6.66 -8.04 -15.72
N SER A 337 6.69 -8.15 -17.06
CA SER A 337 7.46 -9.20 -17.75
C SER A 337 8.97 -8.99 -17.63
N VAL A 338 9.46 -7.74 -17.65
CA VAL A 338 10.88 -7.48 -17.36
C VAL A 338 11.22 -7.90 -15.93
N GLN A 339 10.38 -7.56 -14.95
CA GLN A 339 10.59 -8.00 -13.56
C GLN A 339 10.49 -9.53 -13.41
N ARG A 340 9.60 -10.20 -14.16
CA ARG A 340 9.49 -11.66 -14.21
C ARG A 340 10.82 -12.29 -14.63
N ASP A 341 11.43 -11.77 -15.70
CA ASP A 341 12.59 -12.39 -16.35
C ASP A 341 13.92 -11.95 -15.73
N TRP A 342 14.02 -10.67 -15.29
CA TRP A 342 15.26 -10.10 -14.78
C TRP A 342 15.34 -10.04 -13.25
N GLY A 343 14.23 -10.26 -12.54
CA GLY A 343 14.23 -10.24 -11.08
C GLY A 343 15.03 -11.39 -10.48
N ASN A 344 15.67 -11.14 -9.34
CA ASN A 344 16.47 -12.14 -8.63
C ASN A 344 15.58 -13.26 -8.08
N ARG A 345 15.76 -14.48 -8.58
CA ARG A 345 15.02 -15.68 -8.15
C ARG A 345 15.78 -16.56 -7.15
N SER A 346 17.04 -16.26 -6.91
CA SER A 346 17.89 -16.98 -5.94
C SER A 346 17.85 -16.32 -4.57
N ASP A 347 17.82 -14.97 -4.50
CA ASP A 347 17.71 -14.23 -3.23
C ASP A 347 16.38 -13.47 -3.15
N ARG A 348 15.43 -14.03 -2.42
CA ARG A 348 14.09 -13.42 -2.22
C ARG A 348 14.12 -12.08 -1.50
N LYS A 349 15.16 -11.75 -0.75
CA LYS A 349 15.29 -10.47 -0.03
C LYS A 349 15.59 -9.36 -1.00
N ASN A 350 16.33 -9.65 -2.07
CA ASN A 350 16.70 -8.75 -3.16
C ASN A 350 15.92 -8.99 -4.48
N ALA A 351 14.75 -9.63 -4.41
CA ALA A 351 13.95 -10.02 -5.57
C ALA A 351 12.92 -8.96 -6.04
N LYS A 352 12.87 -7.77 -5.45
CA LYS A 352 11.90 -6.73 -5.81
C LYS A 352 12.40 -5.83 -6.92
N THR A 353 11.46 -5.21 -7.64
CA THR A 353 11.71 -4.37 -8.82
C THR A 353 12.79 -3.32 -8.58
N ARG A 354 12.81 -2.65 -7.42
CA ARG A 354 13.85 -1.65 -7.12
C ARG A 354 15.27 -2.21 -7.13
N TYR A 355 15.45 -3.44 -6.69
CA TYR A 355 16.76 -4.10 -6.72
C TYR A 355 17.15 -4.57 -8.13
N THR A 356 16.16 -4.94 -8.94
CA THR A 356 16.39 -5.24 -10.36
C THR A 356 16.86 -3.98 -11.08
N ILE A 357 16.17 -2.86 -10.90
CA ILE A 357 16.53 -1.57 -11.49
C ILE A 357 17.91 -1.10 -10.99
N GLU A 358 18.20 -1.25 -9.70
CA GLU A 358 19.51 -0.86 -9.15
C GLU A 358 20.65 -1.68 -9.74
N ARG A 359 20.43 -2.97 -9.96
CA ARG A 359 21.42 -3.88 -10.54
C ARG A 359 21.68 -3.63 -12.02
N VAL A 360 20.66 -3.38 -12.82
CA VAL A 360 20.80 -3.24 -14.27
C VAL A 360 20.97 -1.80 -14.75
N GLY A 361 20.60 -0.82 -13.92
CA GLY A 361 20.50 0.58 -14.28
C GLY A 361 19.10 0.97 -14.78
N LEU A 362 18.70 2.22 -14.48
CA LEU A 362 17.38 2.72 -14.84
C LEU A 362 17.19 2.77 -16.36
N ASP A 363 18.18 3.29 -17.08
CA ASP A 363 18.10 3.47 -18.53
C ASP A 363 17.96 2.12 -19.26
N VAL A 364 18.72 1.11 -18.83
CA VAL A 364 18.64 -0.25 -19.38
C VAL A 364 17.27 -0.89 -19.10
N PHE A 365 16.73 -0.66 -17.92
CA PHE A 365 15.41 -1.17 -17.58
C PHE A 365 14.31 -0.50 -18.40
N VAL A 366 14.37 0.82 -18.59
CA VAL A 366 13.44 1.59 -19.44
C VAL A 366 13.50 1.11 -20.88
N GLU A 367 14.70 0.97 -21.44
CA GLU A 367 14.90 0.52 -22.84
C GLU A 367 14.26 -0.86 -23.06
N GLU A 368 14.43 -1.80 -22.14
CA GLU A 368 13.81 -3.11 -22.25
C GLU A 368 12.27 -3.06 -22.13
N VAL A 369 11.75 -2.19 -21.24
CA VAL A 369 10.29 -1.97 -21.15
C VAL A 369 9.75 -1.41 -22.46
N GLU A 370 10.41 -0.43 -23.08
CA GLU A 370 10.03 0.13 -24.36
C GLU A 370 10.05 -0.91 -25.49
N ASN A 371 11.09 -1.75 -25.53
CA ASN A 371 11.20 -2.83 -26.50
C ASN A 371 10.03 -3.83 -26.38
N ARG A 372 9.66 -4.21 -25.15
CA ARG A 372 8.53 -5.13 -24.91
C ARG A 372 7.17 -4.48 -25.16
N MET A 373 7.03 -3.21 -24.81
CA MET A 373 5.82 -2.42 -25.06
C MET A 373 5.60 -2.13 -26.54
N GLY A 374 6.67 -2.17 -27.36
CA GLY A 374 6.64 -1.80 -28.78
C GLY A 374 6.40 -0.30 -29.01
N ALA A 375 6.78 0.55 -28.05
CA ALA A 375 6.67 2.00 -28.12
C ALA A 375 7.68 2.69 -27.19
N LYS A 376 8.01 3.95 -27.50
CA LYS A 376 8.88 4.78 -26.67
C LYS A 376 8.06 5.63 -25.69
N PHE A 377 8.62 5.84 -24.49
CA PHE A 377 8.07 6.85 -23.58
C PHE A 377 8.27 8.25 -24.18
N ARG A 378 7.25 9.09 -24.02
CA ARG A 378 7.35 10.53 -24.27
C ARG A 378 7.90 11.24 -23.03
N PRO A 379 8.40 12.47 -23.12
CA PRO A 379 8.82 13.24 -21.95
C PRO A 379 7.72 13.31 -20.89
N ILE A 380 8.12 13.28 -19.61
CA ILE A 380 7.24 13.51 -18.46
C ILE A 380 6.45 14.79 -18.66
N ARG A 381 5.15 14.74 -18.43
CA ARG A 381 4.29 15.93 -18.44
C ARG A 381 4.26 16.54 -17.04
N PRO A 382 4.14 17.87 -16.93
CA PRO A 382 4.08 18.55 -15.63
C PRO A 382 2.94 18.01 -14.76
N TYR A 383 3.23 17.76 -13.50
CA TYR A 383 2.28 17.43 -12.45
C TYR A 383 2.85 17.85 -11.09
N GLU A 384 1.99 18.02 -10.10
CA GLU A 384 2.39 18.39 -8.75
C GLU A 384 1.47 17.70 -7.74
N PHE A 385 2.04 17.28 -6.60
CA PHE A 385 1.28 16.84 -5.44
C PHE A 385 1.39 17.89 -4.34
N THR A 386 0.26 18.48 -3.97
CA THR A 386 0.16 19.52 -2.93
C THR A 386 -0.32 18.99 -1.61
N THR A 387 -0.96 17.82 -1.60
CA THR A 387 -1.48 17.18 -0.38
C THR A 387 -1.27 15.68 -0.40
N ARG A 388 -1.29 15.10 0.79
CA ARG A 388 -1.19 13.66 1.03
C ARG A 388 -2.22 13.20 2.06
N GLY A 389 -2.64 11.93 1.96
CA GLY A 389 -3.58 11.33 2.88
C GLY A 389 -5.03 11.60 2.53
N ASP A 390 -5.91 11.35 3.50
CA ASP A 390 -7.35 11.47 3.30
C ASP A 390 -7.86 12.83 3.79
N ARG A 391 -8.95 13.30 3.20
CA ARG A 391 -9.67 14.48 3.65
C ARG A 391 -10.86 14.03 4.50
N ILE A 392 -10.68 14.04 5.82
CA ILE A 392 -11.72 13.61 6.76
C ILE A 392 -12.89 14.60 6.78
N GLY A 393 -14.09 14.06 6.90
CA GLY A 393 -15.33 14.84 6.91
C GLY A 393 -15.98 14.98 5.54
N TRP A 394 -16.88 15.97 5.42
CA TRP A 394 -17.66 16.22 4.22
C TRP A 394 -16.92 17.06 3.18
N VAL A 395 -16.88 16.56 1.97
CA VAL A 395 -16.36 17.28 0.78
C VAL A 395 -17.43 17.22 -0.31
N GLN A 396 -17.66 18.33 -1.02
CA GLN A 396 -18.45 18.35 -2.24
C GLN A 396 -17.51 18.11 -3.43
N GLY A 397 -17.80 17.09 -4.22
CA GLY A 397 -17.05 16.77 -5.43
C GLY A 397 -17.46 17.67 -6.61
N GLU A 398 -16.71 17.61 -7.70
CA GLU A 398 -17.00 18.28 -8.98
C GLU A 398 -18.36 17.83 -9.55
N ASP A 399 -18.78 16.60 -9.25
CA ASP A 399 -20.09 16.03 -9.60
C ASP A 399 -21.28 16.65 -8.79
N LYS A 400 -21.01 17.66 -7.95
CA LYS A 400 -21.95 18.33 -7.06
C LYS A 400 -22.59 17.44 -6.00
N LYS A 401 -22.13 16.19 -5.85
CA LYS A 401 -22.54 15.30 -4.77
C LYS A 401 -21.64 15.48 -3.55
N TRP A 402 -22.11 15.01 -2.43
CA TRP A 402 -21.36 15.03 -1.18
C TRP A 402 -20.69 13.70 -0.93
N HIS A 403 -19.51 13.77 -0.33
CA HIS A 403 -18.72 12.61 0.03
C HIS A 403 -18.26 12.76 1.48
N LEU A 404 -18.52 11.74 2.30
CA LEU A 404 -18.13 11.74 3.71
C LEU A 404 -16.98 10.77 3.91
N THR A 405 -15.80 11.28 4.20
CA THR A 405 -14.68 10.46 4.63
C THR A 405 -14.74 10.23 6.14
N LEU A 406 -14.88 8.98 6.53
CA LEU A 406 -14.92 8.52 7.91
C LEU A 406 -13.52 8.09 8.34
N PHE A 407 -13.04 8.62 9.46
CA PHE A 407 -11.82 8.13 10.09
C PHE A 407 -12.10 6.79 10.78
N ILE A 408 -11.41 5.74 10.36
CA ILE A 408 -11.51 4.40 10.94
C ILE A 408 -10.16 4.04 11.56
N GLU A 409 -10.08 4.14 12.87
CA GLU A 409 -8.83 3.92 13.59
C GLU A 409 -8.22 2.54 13.25
N ASN A 410 -7.01 2.56 12.69
CA ASN A 410 -6.30 1.38 12.17
C ASN A 410 -7.12 0.51 11.20
N GLY A 411 -8.17 1.04 10.60
CA GLY A 411 -9.05 0.35 9.68
C GLY A 411 -9.96 -0.70 10.32
N ARG A 412 -10.04 -0.81 11.64
CA ARG A 412 -10.84 -1.83 12.33
C ARG A 412 -12.28 -1.38 12.48
N ILE A 413 -13.21 -2.06 11.78
CA ILE A 413 -14.65 -1.88 11.93
C ILE A 413 -15.18 -3.06 12.73
N THR A 414 -15.58 -2.77 13.96
CA THR A 414 -16.17 -3.73 14.91
C THR A 414 -17.18 -3.00 15.77
N ASP A 415 -18.05 -3.75 16.45
CA ASP A 415 -18.99 -3.19 17.40
C ASP A 415 -18.43 -3.31 18.82
N THR A 416 -18.41 -2.18 19.51
CA THR A 416 -18.15 -2.10 20.94
C THR A 416 -19.35 -1.45 21.64
N PRO A 417 -19.53 -1.60 22.96
CA PRO A 417 -20.67 -1.00 23.67
C PRO A 417 -20.82 0.50 23.43
N ASN A 418 -19.72 1.22 23.31
CA ASN A 418 -19.72 2.68 23.15
C ASN A 418 -19.60 3.15 21.69
N ARG A 419 -19.13 2.29 20.78
CA ARG A 419 -18.91 2.61 19.37
C ARG A 419 -19.27 1.41 18.48
N PRO A 420 -20.55 1.19 18.17
CA PRO A 420 -21.00 0.10 17.31
C PRO A 420 -20.82 0.46 15.82
N LEU A 421 -19.57 0.56 15.38
CA LEU A 421 -19.19 1.07 14.06
C LEU A 421 -19.72 0.19 12.92
N LYS A 422 -19.70 -1.14 13.11
CA LYS A 422 -20.17 -2.10 12.11
C LYS A 422 -21.68 -1.97 11.89
N MET A 423 -22.44 -1.87 13.00
CA MET A 423 -23.88 -1.58 12.95
C MET A 423 -24.16 -0.24 12.26
N GLY A 424 -23.38 0.80 12.56
CA GLY A 424 -23.50 2.12 11.92
C GLY A 424 -23.32 2.04 10.41
N MET A 425 -22.30 1.36 9.93
CA MET A 425 -22.07 1.14 8.51
C MET A 425 -23.20 0.33 7.84
N ARG A 426 -23.74 -0.67 8.54
CA ARG A 426 -24.92 -1.46 8.10
C ARG A 426 -26.14 -0.57 7.88
N GLU A 427 -26.43 0.30 8.84
CA GLU A 427 -27.58 1.22 8.74
C GLU A 427 -27.40 2.27 7.63
N ILE A 428 -26.17 2.79 7.46
CA ILE A 428 -25.85 3.66 6.32
C ILE A 428 -26.02 2.90 5.00
N ALA A 429 -25.51 1.67 4.89
CA ALA A 429 -25.59 0.88 3.66
C ALA A 429 -27.04 0.57 3.23
N LYS A 430 -27.98 0.40 4.18
CA LYS A 430 -29.41 0.19 3.88
C LYS A 430 -30.07 1.37 3.17
N ILE A 431 -29.58 2.60 3.36
CA ILE A 431 -30.19 3.81 2.80
C ILE A 431 -29.35 4.49 1.71
N HIS A 432 -28.04 4.17 1.66
CA HIS A 432 -27.13 4.80 0.73
C HIS A 432 -27.36 4.34 -0.71
N LYS A 433 -27.28 5.27 -1.66
CA LYS A 433 -27.54 5.03 -3.09
C LYS A 433 -26.31 5.22 -3.98
N GLY A 434 -25.22 5.71 -3.41
CA GLY A 434 -23.93 5.83 -4.06
C GLY A 434 -23.08 4.59 -3.85
N ASP A 435 -21.78 4.80 -3.70
CA ASP A 435 -20.82 3.75 -3.40
C ASP A 435 -20.04 4.01 -2.10
N PHE A 436 -19.28 3.02 -1.65
CA PHE A 436 -18.26 3.18 -0.64
C PHE A 436 -16.89 3.09 -1.30
N ARG A 437 -15.95 3.94 -0.88
CA ARG A 437 -14.56 3.90 -1.32
C ARG A 437 -13.66 3.63 -0.14
N LEU A 438 -12.96 2.51 -0.17
CA LEU A 438 -11.93 2.19 0.81
C LEU A 438 -10.68 2.97 0.47
N THR A 439 -10.11 3.71 1.43
CA THR A 439 -8.93 4.52 1.17
C THR A 439 -7.64 3.74 1.38
N ALA A 440 -6.54 4.24 0.81
CA ALA A 440 -5.22 3.67 1.05
C ALA A 440 -4.65 4.04 2.44
N ASN A 441 -5.40 4.79 3.25
CA ASN A 441 -5.04 5.15 4.62
C ASN A 441 -5.93 4.46 5.66
N GLN A 442 -6.56 3.33 5.28
CA GLN A 442 -7.41 2.50 6.14
C GLN A 442 -8.75 3.15 6.54
N ASN A 443 -9.17 4.19 5.84
CA ASN A 443 -10.42 4.89 6.05
C ASN A 443 -11.48 4.48 5.02
N LEU A 444 -12.69 5.06 5.13
CA LEU A 444 -13.81 4.76 4.27
C LEU A 444 -14.53 6.05 3.87
N ILE A 445 -14.87 6.18 2.58
CA ILE A 445 -15.66 7.28 2.05
C ILE A 445 -17.06 6.77 1.72
N VAL A 446 -18.10 7.41 2.27
CA VAL A 446 -19.49 7.29 1.81
C VAL A 446 -19.63 8.26 0.65
N ALA A 447 -19.55 7.74 -0.58
CA ALA A 447 -19.39 8.56 -1.79
C ALA A 447 -20.70 8.72 -2.57
N GLY A 448 -20.86 9.88 -3.20
CA GLY A 448 -22.01 10.13 -4.07
C GLY A 448 -23.33 10.42 -3.34
N VAL A 449 -23.28 11.00 -2.16
CA VAL A 449 -24.44 11.34 -1.33
C VAL A 449 -25.17 12.56 -1.90
N SER A 450 -26.50 12.46 -2.09
CA SER A 450 -27.30 13.59 -2.50
C SER A 450 -27.41 14.64 -1.38
N ALA A 451 -27.61 15.91 -1.72
CA ALA A 451 -27.83 16.98 -0.74
C ALA A 451 -28.99 16.65 0.21
N ARG A 452 -30.04 15.98 -0.29
CA ARG A 452 -31.21 15.56 0.49
C ARG A 452 -30.88 14.52 1.55
N ASP A 453 -29.96 13.58 1.23
CA ASP A 453 -29.65 12.44 2.09
C ASP A 453 -28.49 12.74 3.06
N LYS A 454 -27.76 13.87 2.86
CA LYS A 454 -26.58 14.25 3.64
C LYS A 454 -26.83 14.26 5.15
N ALA A 455 -27.84 15.01 5.59
CA ALA A 455 -28.15 15.14 7.01
C ALA A 455 -28.54 13.80 7.66
N LYS A 456 -29.22 12.92 6.91
CA LYS A 456 -29.61 11.60 7.41
C LYS A 456 -28.40 10.68 7.58
N ILE A 457 -27.47 10.68 6.63
CA ILE A 457 -26.22 9.90 6.72
C ILE A 457 -25.36 10.43 7.86
N GLU A 458 -25.22 11.74 8.01
CA GLU A 458 -24.47 12.34 9.12
C GLU A 458 -25.06 11.95 10.48
N ALA A 459 -26.40 12.02 10.63
CA ALA A 459 -27.07 11.64 11.86
C ALA A 459 -26.80 10.17 12.23
N LEU A 460 -26.82 9.26 11.26
CA LEU A 460 -26.45 7.85 11.48
C LEU A 460 -24.97 7.71 11.85
N ALA A 461 -24.08 8.38 11.12
CA ALA A 461 -22.65 8.30 11.40
C ALA A 461 -22.30 8.79 12.81
N ARG A 462 -22.91 9.90 13.27
CA ARG A 462 -22.74 10.39 14.66
C ARG A 462 -23.36 9.45 15.68
N LYS A 463 -24.59 8.96 15.43
CA LYS A 463 -25.28 8.04 16.35
C LYS A 463 -24.46 6.79 16.68
N TYR A 464 -23.76 6.25 15.71
CA TYR A 464 -22.98 5.03 15.84
C TYR A 464 -21.47 5.26 16.07
N GLY A 465 -21.04 6.50 16.32
CA GLY A 465 -19.66 6.85 16.61
C GLY A 465 -18.67 6.75 15.43
N LEU A 466 -19.19 6.72 14.19
CA LEU A 466 -18.39 6.82 12.97
C LEU A 466 -17.83 8.24 12.76
N ILE A 467 -18.57 9.27 13.21
CA ILE A 467 -18.08 10.65 13.36
C ILE A 467 -17.92 10.91 14.85
N SER A 468 -16.76 11.37 15.26
CA SER A 468 -16.44 11.77 16.63
C SER A 468 -15.70 13.11 16.61
N ASP A 469 -16.16 14.05 17.40
CA ASP A 469 -15.57 15.39 17.50
C ASP A 469 -14.24 15.39 18.31
N GLY A 470 -13.86 14.27 18.93
CA GLY A 470 -12.62 14.11 19.72
C GLY A 470 -11.44 13.51 18.93
N VAL A 471 -11.54 13.36 17.62
CA VAL A 471 -10.44 12.86 16.81
C VAL A 471 -9.46 14.01 16.52
N THR A 472 -8.23 13.87 16.98
CA THR A 472 -7.19 14.88 16.78
C THR A 472 -6.58 14.77 15.38
N ARG A 473 -5.95 15.84 14.89
CA ARG A 473 -5.19 15.82 13.64
C ARG A 473 -4.02 14.83 13.70
N GLN A 474 -3.40 14.69 14.86
CA GLN A 474 -2.33 13.72 15.07
C GLN A 474 -2.85 12.30 14.88
N ARG A 475 -4.03 11.98 15.42
CA ARG A 475 -4.67 10.67 15.27
C ARG A 475 -5.03 10.36 13.82
N GLU A 476 -5.62 11.30 13.10
CA GLU A 476 -5.96 11.16 11.68
C GLU A 476 -4.73 10.89 10.79
N ASN A 477 -3.55 11.42 11.16
CA ASN A 477 -2.30 11.27 10.43
C ASN A 477 -1.41 10.13 10.95
N SER A 478 -1.98 9.25 11.79
CA SER A 478 -1.30 8.09 12.35
C SER A 478 -1.89 6.79 11.81
N MET A 479 -1.06 5.78 11.59
CA MET A 479 -1.50 4.50 11.02
C MET A 479 -0.64 3.34 11.53
N ALA A 480 -1.28 2.20 11.78
CA ALA A 480 -0.59 0.97 12.13
C ALA A 480 -0.93 -0.22 11.20
N CYS A 481 -0.02 -1.19 11.15
CA CYS A 481 -0.34 -2.51 10.60
C CYS A 481 -1.02 -3.39 11.66
N VAL A 482 -1.57 -4.54 11.26
CA VAL A 482 -2.26 -5.48 12.18
C VAL A 482 -1.36 -5.94 13.34
N ALA A 483 -0.15 -6.40 13.03
CA ALA A 483 0.83 -6.93 13.97
C ALA A 483 0.32 -8.07 14.87
N LEU A 484 0.72 -8.09 16.15
CA LEU A 484 0.26 -9.05 17.14
C LEU A 484 -1.25 -8.87 17.44
N PRO A 485 -1.99 -9.90 17.80
CA PRO A 485 -1.56 -11.28 18.01
C PRO A 485 -1.57 -12.14 16.73
N THR A 486 -2.24 -11.71 15.65
CA THR A 486 -2.63 -12.60 14.54
C THR A 486 -1.57 -12.68 13.42
N CYS A 487 -0.80 -11.62 13.16
CA CYS A 487 0.18 -11.63 12.08
C CYS A 487 1.39 -12.52 12.41
N PRO A 488 1.66 -13.61 11.64
CA PRO A 488 2.75 -14.54 11.95
C PRO A 488 4.15 -13.92 11.84
N LEU A 489 4.28 -12.78 11.16
CA LEU A 489 5.54 -12.08 10.94
C LEU A 489 5.80 -10.95 11.95
N ALA A 490 4.85 -10.65 12.84
CA ALA A 490 5.00 -9.56 13.80
C ALA A 490 5.99 -9.92 14.90
N MET A 491 6.81 -8.94 15.27
CA MET A 491 7.79 -9.00 16.36
C MET A 491 7.33 -8.14 17.55
N ALA A 492 6.47 -7.15 17.30
CA ALA A 492 5.89 -6.25 18.29
C ALA A 492 4.42 -5.95 17.95
N GLU A 493 3.74 -5.25 18.86
CA GLU A 493 2.41 -4.68 18.64
C GLU A 493 2.45 -3.54 17.60
N ALA A 494 1.30 -3.23 17.02
CA ALA A 494 1.10 -2.02 16.23
C ALA A 494 -0.36 -1.54 16.30
N GLU A 495 -1.34 -2.28 15.78
CA GLU A 495 -2.76 -1.88 15.79
C GLU A 495 -3.28 -1.64 17.20
N ARG A 496 -2.98 -2.54 18.16
CA ARG A 496 -3.43 -2.41 19.55
C ARG A 496 -2.61 -1.40 20.36
N PHE A 497 -1.36 -1.17 19.95
CA PHE A 497 -0.45 -0.22 20.60
C PHE A 497 -0.77 1.23 20.25
N LEU A 498 -1.08 1.50 18.97
CA LEU A 498 -1.15 2.87 18.45
C LEU A 498 -2.18 3.76 19.16
N PRO A 499 -3.42 3.33 19.50
CA PRO A 499 -4.41 4.23 20.11
C PRO A 499 -3.95 4.88 21.40
N ALA A 500 -3.45 4.10 22.37
CA ALA A 500 -2.94 4.63 23.64
C ALA A 500 -1.64 5.45 23.45
N PHE A 501 -0.78 5.00 22.53
CA PHE A 501 0.44 5.75 22.21
C PHE A 501 0.13 7.14 21.64
N ILE A 502 -0.90 7.26 20.79
CA ILE A 502 -1.32 8.56 20.25
C ILE A 502 -1.94 9.46 21.33
N ASP A 503 -2.65 8.90 22.32
CA ASP A 503 -3.12 9.71 23.48
C ASP A 503 -1.94 10.40 24.17
N HIS A 504 -0.82 9.67 24.36
CA HIS A 504 0.40 10.27 24.93
C HIS A 504 1.01 11.33 24.00
N VAL A 505 1.08 11.06 22.69
CA VAL A 505 1.62 12.03 21.71
C VAL A 505 0.74 13.29 21.64
N ASP A 506 -0.58 13.16 21.65
CA ASP A 506 -1.53 14.28 21.72
C ASP A 506 -1.28 15.14 22.97
N GLY A 507 -1.02 14.50 24.12
CA GLY A 507 -0.64 15.18 25.35
C GLY A 507 0.69 15.96 25.20
N LEU A 508 1.68 15.42 24.51
CA LEU A 508 2.94 16.11 24.21
C LEU A 508 2.73 17.28 23.24
N MET A 509 1.92 17.09 22.19
CA MET A 509 1.58 18.16 21.25
C MET A 509 0.90 19.32 21.97
N ALA A 510 -0.07 19.04 22.83
CA ALA A 510 -0.77 20.04 23.64
C ALA A 510 0.18 20.76 24.62
N LYS A 511 1.05 20.03 25.31
CA LYS A 511 2.07 20.57 26.22
C LYS A 511 2.96 21.63 25.55
N HIS A 512 3.26 21.44 24.27
CA HIS A 512 4.11 22.34 23.48
C HIS A 512 3.33 23.33 22.59
N GLY A 513 2.00 23.42 22.74
CA GLY A 513 1.16 24.37 22.00
C GLY A 513 0.94 24.02 20.52
N LEU A 514 1.01 22.74 20.17
CA LEU A 514 0.91 22.22 18.81
C LEU A 514 -0.33 21.33 18.58
N SER A 515 -1.41 21.53 19.35
CA SER A 515 -2.63 20.69 19.23
C SER A 515 -3.26 20.69 17.85
N GLU A 516 -3.09 21.78 17.08
CA GLU A 516 -3.63 21.91 15.70
C GLU A 516 -2.65 21.38 14.63
N GLU A 517 -1.47 20.94 15.04
CA GLU A 517 -0.46 20.37 14.16
C GLU A 517 -0.51 18.85 14.18
N HIS A 518 0.28 18.23 13.28
CA HIS A 518 0.45 16.79 13.26
C HIS A 518 1.85 16.39 12.78
N ILE A 519 2.24 15.20 13.15
CA ILE A 519 3.38 14.47 12.63
C ILE A 519 2.82 13.24 11.92
N VAL A 520 3.22 13.01 10.66
CA VAL A 520 2.88 11.75 9.99
C VAL A 520 3.59 10.61 10.69
N LEU A 521 2.86 9.91 11.58
CA LEU A 521 3.39 8.86 12.45
C LEU A 521 2.87 7.49 12.04
N ARG A 522 3.75 6.53 11.88
CA ARG A 522 3.38 5.18 11.43
C ARG A 522 4.08 4.09 12.22
N VAL A 523 3.33 3.03 12.56
CA VAL A 523 3.82 1.91 13.37
C VAL A 523 3.69 0.59 12.61
N ASN A 524 4.77 -0.16 12.57
CA ASN A 524 4.82 -1.53 12.06
C ASN A 524 5.27 -2.51 13.14
N GLY A 525 4.62 -3.65 13.26
CA GLY A 525 5.07 -4.73 14.14
C GLY A 525 6.29 -5.50 13.63
N CYS A 526 6.79 -5.21 12.42
CA CYS A 526 7.97 -5.84 11.82
C CYS A 526 8.51 -5.04 10.62
N PRO A 527 9.71 -5.34 10.08
CA PRO A 527 10.34 -4.57 9.00
C PRO A 527 9.71 -4.73 7.60
N ASN A 528 8.63 -5.51 7.46
CA ASN A 528 7.97 -5.69 6.16
C ASN A 528 7.28 -4.44 5.60
N GLY A 529 7.12 -3.37 6.39
CA GLY A 529 6.65 -2.07 5.94
C GLY A 529 5.16 -2.01 5.58
N CYS A 530 4.31 -2.84 6.21
CA CYS A 530 2.86 -2.88 5.90
C CYS A 530 2.14 -1.57 6.25
N GLY A 531 2.53 -0.86 7.32
CA GLY A 531 2.03 0.46 7.70
C GLY A 531 2.76 1.62 7.01
N ARG A 532 3.67 1.34 6.08
CA ARG A 532 4.42 2.36 5.30
C ARG A 532 5.27 3.31 6.15
N THR A 533 5.87 2.81 7.24
CA THR A 533 6.76 3.58 8.13
C THR A 533 7.92 4.27 7.42
N MET A 534 8.40 3.70 6.28
CA MET A 534 9.49 4.29 5.49
C MET A 534 9.05 5.44 4.56
N LEU A 535 7.86 6.01 4.79
CA LEU A 535 7.37 7.26 4.20
C LEU A 535 6.68 8.13 5.26
N SER A 536 7.06 8.01 6.52
CA SER A 536 6.53 8.84 7.63
C SER A 536 7.58 9.82 8.13
N GLU A 537 7.13 10.90 8.76
CA GLU A 537 8.02 11.83 9.45
C GLU A 537 8.64 11.16 10.69
N VAL A 538 7.82 10.34 11.40
CA VAL A 538 8.27 9.48 12.50
C VAL A 538 7.73 8.06 12.27
N GLY A 539 8.62 7.08 12.28
CA GLY A 539 8.30 5.67 12.04
C GLY A 539 8.78 4.77 13.18
N LEU A 540 7.89 3.89 13.66
CA LEU A 540 8.23 2.84 14.62
C LEU A 540 8.17 1.48 13.95
N VAL A 541 9.26 0.72 14.04
CA VAL A 541 9.35 -0.64 13.46
C VAL A 541 9.68 -1.65 14.56
N GLY A 542 8.78 -2.59 14.80
CA GLY A 542 8.91 -3.62 15.82
C GLY A 542 10.21 -4.43 15.67
N LYS A 543 10.94 -4.56 16.77
CA LYS A 543 12.19 -5.32 16.90
C LYS A 543 12.01 -6.54 17.81
N ALA A 544 11.27 -6.36 18.90
CA ALA A 544 10.86 -7.40 19.85
C ALA A 544 9.58 -6.93 20.55
N VAL A 545 8.97 -7.78 21.38
CA VAL A 545 7.80 -7.42 22.18
C VAL A 545 8.09 -6.19 23.03
N GLY A 546 7.29 -5.12 22.87
CA GLY A 546 7.45 -3.84 23.56
C GLY A 546 8.69 -3.03 23.13
N ARG A 547 9.38 -3.40 22.06
CA ARG A 547 10.59 -2.72 21.59
C ARG A 547 10.54 -2.40 20.11
N TYR A 548 10.98 -1.20 19.76
CA TYR A 548 10.91 -0.66 18.40
C TYR A 548 12.23 -0.01 17.96
N ASN A 549 12.47 -0.02 16.67
CA ASN A 549 13.42 0.87 16.03
C ASN A 549 12.70 2.17 15.65
N LEU A 550 13.27 3.32 16.02
CA LEU A 550 12.75 4.65 15.75
C LEU A 550 13.43 5.25 14.52
N TYR A 551 12.62 5.63 13.55
CA TYR A 551 13.03 6.30 12.32
C TYR A 551 12.47 7.72 12.28
N ALA A 552 13.23 8.68 11.74
CA ALA A 552 12.81 10.08 11.60
C ALA A 552 13.34 10.70 10.30
N GLY A 553 12.76 11.83 9.87
CA GLY A 553 13.25 12.62 8.75
C GLY A 553 12.64 12.30 7.38
N GLY A 554 11.57 11.49 7.30
CA GLY A 554 10.68 11.53 6.15
C GLY A 554 9.97 12.89 6.06
N ASN A 555 9.12 13.11 5.06
CA ASN A 555 8.38 14.37 4.92
C ASN A 555 6.87 14.16 4.81
N ARG A 556 6.10 15.25 4.97
CA ARG A 556 4.63 15.23 4.89
C ARG A 556 4.15 14.73 3.54
N GLU A 557 4.82 15.05 2.46
CA GLU A 557 4.47 14.69 1.08
C GLU A 557 4.71 13.20 0.77
N GLY A 558 5.54 12.51 1.58
CA GLY A 558 5.87 11.10 1.39
C GLY A 558 6.82 10.85 0.22
N THR A 559 7.69 11.80 -0.05
CA THR A 559 8.71 11.72 -1.12
C THR A 559 10.10 11.40 -0.59
N ARG A 560 10.33 11.53 0.73
CA ARG A 560 11.62 11.28 1.38
C ARG A 560 11.54 10.12 2.36
N ILE A 561 12.58 9.28 2.33
CA ILE A 561 12.75 8.13 3.21
C ILE A 561 13.32 8.60 4.56
N PRO A 562 12.74 8.17 5.72
CA PRO A 562 13.30 8.46 7.02
C PRO A 562 14.57 7.64 7.29
N ARG A 563 15.42 8.14 8.17
CA ARG A 563 16.64 7.48 8.65
C ARG A 563 16.40 6.82 10.00
N LEU A 564 17.09 5.73 10.26
CA LEU A 564 17.17 5.12 11.59
C LEU A 564 17.82 6.10 12.57
N PHE A 565 17.11 6.44 13.64
CA PHE A 565 17.60 7.32 14.69
C PHE A 565 18.09 6.52 15.90
N LYS A 566 17.29 5.55 16.36
CA LYS A 566 17.65 4.73 17.52
C LYS A 566 17.05 3.34 17.42
N GLU A 567 17.82 2.34 17.79
CA GLU A 567 17.40 0.94 17.74
C GLU A 567 16.92 0.42 19.09
N ASN A 568 15.97 -0.53 19.04
CA ASN A 568 15.59 -1.41 20.14
C ASN A 568 15.21 -0.68 21.43
N ILE A 569 14.40 0.38 21.31
CA ILE A 569 13.94 1.20 22.44
C ILE A 569 12.50 0.90 22.84
N THR A 570 12.17 1.21 24.08
CA THR A 570 10.85 1.03 24.69
C THR A 570 9.96 2.25 24.46
N GLU A 571 8.65 2.12 24.73
CA GLU A 571 7.70 3.23 24.63
C GLU A 571 8.09 4.44 25.48
N PRO A 572 8.46 4.32 26.80
CA PRO A 572 8.88 5.46 27.58
C PRO A 572 10.09 6.20 26.99
N GLU A 573 11.08 5.48 26.45
CA GLU A 573 12.23 6.08 25.77
C GLU A 573 11.81 6.82 24.49
N ILE A 574 10.86 6.28 23.73
CA ILE A 574 10.31 6.93 22.53
C ILE A 574 9.60 8.22 22.93
N LEU A 575 8.73 8.18 23.93
CA LEU A 575 7.98 9.36 24.40
C LEU A 575 8.91 10.45 24.92
N GLN A 576 9.97 10.10 25.62
CA GLN A 576 11.00 11.08 26.07
C GLN A 576 11.71 11.76 24.88
N ILE A 577 12.03 10.99 23.83
CA ILE A 577 12.64 11.54 22.61
C ILE A 577 11.65 12.47 21.91
N LEU A 578 10.38 12.04 21.76
CA LEU A 578 9.33 12.84 21.14
C LEU A 578 9.03 14.13 21.90
N ASP A 579 9.00 14.10 23.23
CA ASP A 579 8.81 15.30 24.05
C ASP A 579 9.88 16.37 23.76
N ASN A 580 11.14 15.93 23.72
CA ASN A 580 12.23 16.81 23.34
C ASN A 580 12.10 17.34 21.91
N TRP A 581 11.84 16.47 20.95
CA TRP A 581 11.73 16.83 19.55
C TRP A 581 10.56 17.79 19.27
N ILE A 582 9.39 17.51 19.83
CA ILE A 582 8.19 18.37 19.70
C ILE A 582 8.47 19.73 20.34
N GLY A 583 9.17 19.76 21.50
CA GLY A 583 9.52 21.00 22.18
C GLY A 583 10.48 21.89 21.38
N VAL A 584 11.48 21.31 20.71
CA VAL A 584 12.40 22.11 19.87
C VAL A 584 11.74 22.49 18.54
N TRP A 585 10.89 21.62 17.97
CA TRP A 585 10.09 21.93 16.78
C TRP A 585 9.13 23.09 17.02
N ALA A 586 8.41 23.11 18.14
CA ALA A 586 7.50 24.19 18.50
C ALA A 586 8.19 25.56 18.51
N LYS A 587 9.47 25.62 18.93
CA LYS A 587 10.25 26.87 19.08
C LYS A 587 10.99 27.29 17.81
N GLY A 588 11.38 26.33 16.97
CA GLY A 588 12.33 26.54 15.86
C GLY A 588 11.80 26.26 14.46
N ARG A 589 10.54 25.87 14.31
CA ARG A 589 9.95 25.60 12.99
C ARG A 589 9.72 26.87 12.18
N LEU A 590 9.86 26.76 10.88
CA LEU A 590 9.39 27.75 9.93
C LEU A 590 7.87 27.67 9.77
N LYS A 591 7.28 28.69 9.11
CA LYS A 591 5.86 28.66 8.81
C LYS A 591 5.53 27.43 7.95
N ASP A 592 4.51 26.68 8.33
CA ASP A 592 4.00 25.48 7.65
C ASP A 592 5.00 24.32 7.52
N GLU A 593 6.16 24.40 8.20
CA GLU A 593 7.20 23.35 8.17
C GLU A 593 6.78 22.12 8.97
N GLY A 594 6.75 20.95 8.30
CA GLY A 594 6.55 19.65 8.93
C GLY A 594 7.71 19.26 9.86
N PHE A 595 7.42 18.34 10.79
CA PHE A 595 8.44 17.87 11.72
C PHE A 595 9.64 17.21 11.01
N GLY A 596 9.38 16.42 9.96
CA GLY A 596 10.43 15.72 9.24
C GLY A 596 11.39 16.64 8.49
N ASP A 597 10.88 17.75 7.92
CA ASP A 597 11.72 18.78 7.28
C ASP A 597 12.52 19.57 8.31
N PHE A 598 11.87 19.93 9.41
CA PHE A 598 12.55 20.53 10.54
C PHE A 598 13.68 19.65 11.08
N ALA A 599 13.45 18.36 11.26
CA ALA A 599 14.43 17.42 11.78
C ALA A 599 15.68 17.32 10.88
N VAL A 600 15.48 17.35 9.56
CA VAL A 600 16.60 17.36 8.59
C VAL A 600 17.29 18.71 8.58
N ARG A 601 16.55 19.81 8.51
CA ARG A 601 17.11 21.18 8.49
C ARG A 601 17.95 21.51 9.73
N THR A 602 17.51 21.05 10.89
CA THR A 602 18.20 21.32 12.16
C THR A 602 19.26 20.28 12.52
N GLY A 603 19.43 19.24 11.69
CA GLY A 603 20.46 18.21 11.91
C GLY A 603 20.11 17.19 12.99
N ILE A 604 18.84 17.07 13.40
CA ILE A 604 18.37 15.97 14.26
C ILE A 604 18.64 14.63 13.57
N VAL A 605 18.40 14.57 12.25
CA VAL A 605 18.77 13.43 11.41
C VAL A 605 19.37 13.92 10.08
N LYS A 606 20.30 13.14 9.52
CA LYS A 606 20.81 13.37 8.16
C LYS A 606 19.76 12.88 7.13
N PRO A 607 19.54 13.57 6.01
CA PRO A 607 18.63 13.10 4.97
C PRO A 607 19.15 11.81 4.31
N VAL A 608 18.25 10.96 3.85
CA VAL A 608 18.53 9.85 2.93
C VAL A 608 18.35 10.39 1.51
N LEU A 609 19.45 10.61 0.79
CA LEU A 609 19.45 11.14 -0.57
C LEU A 609 19.55 10.02 -1.62
N ASP A 610 20.31 8.98 -1.32
CA ASP A 610 20.49 7.79 -2.14
C ASP A 610 20.32 6.55 -1.26
N ALA A 611 19.14 5.99 -1.24
CA ALA A 611 18.80 4.92 -0.31
C ALA A 611 19.74 3.70 -0.36
N PRO A 612 20.21 3.22 -1.53
CA PRO A 612 21.22 2.15 -1.58
C PRO A 612 22.51 2.42 -0.79
N ARG A 613 22.93 3.68 -0.71
CA ARG A 613 24.19 4.09 -0.06
C ARG A 613 23.97 4.67 1.32
N ASP A 614 22.92 5.49 1.48
CA ASP A 614 22.75 6.34 2.66
C ASP A 614 21.88 5.74 3.75
N PHE A 615 20.99 4.81 3.40
CA PHE A 615 19.95 4.35 4.35
C PHE A 615 20.55 3.70 5.62
N TRP A 616 21.65 2.97 5.47
CA TRP A 616 22.36 2.30 6.56
C TRP A 616 23.66 3.00 7.00
N SER A 617 24.02 4.14 6.38
CA SER A 617 25.18 4.90 6.80
C SER A 617 24.88 5.64 8.13
N GLU A 618 25.89 5.81 9.00
CA GLU A 618 25.82 6.56 10.25
C GLU A 618 25.71 8.09 10.01
#